data_33e0520dd8f41d837dad599d01a9b321
#
_entry.id   33e0520dd8f41d837dad599d01a9b321
#
_cell.length_a   1.000
_cell.length_b   1.000
_cell.length_c   1.000
_cell.angle_alpha   90.00
_cell.angle_beta   90.00
_cell.angle_gamma   90.00
#
_symmetry.space_group_name_H-M   'P 1'
#
loop_
_entity.id
_entity.type
_entity.pdbx_description
1 polymer ?
#
loop_
_entity_poly.entity_id
_entity_poly.type
_entity_poly.pdbx_seq_one_letter_code
_entity_poly.pdbx_strand_id
1 'polypeptide(L)'
;WIIKQVVPGMSTQDIDDLQVQFAKKYSVVCAPLNYKGFPKSICTSVNEVICHGIPDSYELKDGDIINVDITSIVNGWYGDQSETFLIGQVSEAARKVTQCAFDSLYRAIDAIKPGSMITDIGHAIVAEAEKYDFSVVREYVGHGLGTEFHQDPSIPHYPDPRFNRVALEPGLCFTIEPMINVGRYQGIVDPLDHWTVRTIDG
;
A
#
# COMPACT_ATOMS: atom_id res chain seq x y z
N TRP A 1 -1.30 -4.82 -16.11
CA TRP A 1 -1.38 -6.17 -16.66
C TRP A 1 -1.95 -7.15 -15.64
N ILE A 2 -1.46 -7.20 -14.41
CA ILE A 2 -1.97 -8.05 -13.32
C ILE A 2 -3.41 -7.69 -12.97
N ILE A 3 -3.74 -6.42 -12.89
CA ILE A 3 -5.06 -5.85 -12.59
C ILE A 3 -6.23 -6.56 -13.29
N LYS A 4 -6.04 -6.99 -14.54
CA LYS A 4 -7.08 -7.64 -15.34
C LYS A 4 -7.21 -9.15 -15.09
N GLN A 5 -6.41 -9.68 -14.19
CA GLN A 5 -6.29 -11.13 -14.00
C GLN A 5 -6.68 -11.58 -12.59
N VAL A 6 -6.79 -10.65 -11.62
CA VAL A 6 -7.23 -10.98 -10.25
C VAL A 6 -8.72 -11.28 -10.26
N VAL A 7 -9.06 -12.53 -9.99
CA VAL A 7 -10.44 -13.05 -10.03
C VAL A 7 -10.71 -13.98 -8.85
N PRO A 8 -11.97 -14.19 -8.46
CA PRO A 8 -12.33 -15.20 -7.45
C PRO A 8 -11.74 -16.58 -7.78
N GLY A 9 -11.27 -17.32 -6.77
CA GLY A 9 -10.67 -18.64 -6.91
C GLY A 9 -9.18 -18.65 -7.23
N MET A 10 -8.56 -17.49 -7.54
CA MET A 10 -7.10 -17.40 -7.59
C MET A 10 -6.52 -17.45 -6.20
N SER A 11 -5.40 -18.14 -6.04
CA SER A 11 -4.61 -18.01 -4.83
C SER A 11 -3.75 -16.74 -4.85
N THR A 12 -3.37 -16.24 -3.68
CA THR A 12 -2.42 -15.12 -3.60
C THR A 12 -1.05 -15.50 -4.18
N GLN A 13 -0.68 -16.80 -4.14
CA GLN A 13 0.50 -17.32 -4.82
C GLN A 13 0.39 -17.21 -6.34
N ASP A 14 -0.78 -17.47 -6.94
CA ASP A 14 -0.97 -17.32 -8.39
C ASP A 14 -0.72 -15.86 -8.84
N ILE A 15 -1.07 -14.89 -7.99
CA ILE A 15 -0.82 -13.46 -8.27
C ILE A 15 0.69 -13.16 -8.23
N ASP A 16 1.42 -13.71 -7.26
CA ASP A 16 2.89 -13.61 -7.20
C ASP A 16 3.54 -14.24 -8.44
N ASP A 17 3.05 -15.42 -8.86
CA ASP A 17 3.54 -16.11 -10.06
C ASP A 17 3.30 -15.29 -11.34
N LEU A 18 2.18 -14.57 -11.44
CA LEU A 18 1.94 -13.63 -12.54
C LEU A 18 2.97 -12.50 -12.57
N GLN A 19 3.34 -11.94 -11.42
CA GLN A 19 4.39 -10.92 -11.35
C GLN A 19 5.75 -11.48 -11.75
N VAL A 20 6.09 -12.70 -11.34
CA VAL A 20 7.34 -13.36 -11.77
C VAL A 20 7.36 -13.56 -13.29
N GLN A 21 6.24 -13.95 -13.91
CA GLN A 21 6.14 -14.09 -15.36
C GLN A 21 6.28 -12.73 -16.07
N PHE A 22 5.63 -11.69 -15.54
CA PHE A 22 5.78 -10.32 -16.04
C PHE A 22 7.23 -9.85 -15.98
N ALA A 23 7.86 -10.04 -14.84
CA ALA A 23 9.24 -9.65 -14.59
C ALA A 23 10.20 -10.31 -15.61
N LYS A 24 10.05 -11.61 -15.85
CA LYS A 24 10.82 -12.35 -16.88
C LYS A 24 10.57 -11.79 -18.27
N LYS A 25 9.30 -11.55 -18.64
CA LYS A 25 8.93 -11.08 -19.99
C LYS A 25 9.49 -9.71 -20.32
N TYR A 26 9.55 -8.80 -19.34
CA TYR A 26 9.96 -7.41 -19.54
C TYR A 26 11.35 -7.10 -18.99
N SER A 27 12.09 -8.10 -18.52
CA SER A 27 13.43 -7.93 -17.93
C SER A 27 13.43 -6.96 -16.74
N VAL A 28 12.41 -7.05 -15.89
CA VAL A 28 12.23 -6.25 -14.68
C VAL A 28 12.66 -7.09 -13.48
N VAL A 29 13.17 -6.45 -12.42
CA VAL A 29 13.48 -7.12 -11.16
C VAL A 29 12.38 -6.82 -10.15
N CYS A 30 11.88 -7.86 -9.46
CA CYS A 30 10.92 -7.70 -8.35
C CYS A 30 11.68 -7.22 -7.10
N ALA A 31 11.43 -6.00 -6.66
CA ALA A 31 12.15 -5.40 -5.56
C ALA A 31 11.90 -6.08 -4.19
N PRO A 32 10.69 -6.55 -3.88
CA PRO A 32 10.43 -7.19 -2.57
C PRO A 32 11.18 -8.50 -2.35
N LEU A 33 11.45 -9.26 -3.42
CA LEU A 33 12.07 -10.58 -3.29
C LEU A 33 13.44 -10.52 -2.63
N ASN A 34 13.58 -11.16 -1.48
CA ASN A 34 14.76 -11.15 -0.61
C ASN A 34 15.10 -9.78 0.05
N TYR A 35 14.27 -8.74 -0.14
CA TYR A 35 14.46 -7.48 0.56
C TYR A 35 14.26 -7.69 2.06
N LYS A 36 15.33 -7.50 2.85
CA LYS A 36 15.36 -7.78 4.30
C LYS A 36 14.81 -9.16 4.69
N GLY A 37 14.89 -10.14 3.77
CA GLY A 37 14.40 -11.50 3.98
C GLY A 37 12.95 -11.76 3.56
N PHE A 38 12.26 -10.80 2.92
CA PHE A 38 10.90 -11.03 2.40
C PHE A 38 10.91 -12.12 1.32
N PRO A 39 10.03 -13.15 1.40
CA PRO A 39 10.21 -14.38 0.61
C PRO A 39 9.54 -14.36 -0.78
N LYS A 40 8.82 -13.29 -1.15
CA LYS A 40 7.97 -13.24 -2.35
C LYS A 40 8.27 -12.02 -3.23
N SER A 41 7.71 -12.01 -4.44
CA SER A 41 7.97 -10.96 -5.44
C SER A 41 7.07 -9.74 -5.30
N ILE A 42 5.95 -9.89 -4.58
CA ILE A 42 4.95 -8.84 -4.28
C ILE A 42 4.41 -9.03 -2.86
N CYS A 43 3.68 -8.03 -2.36
CA CYS A 43 2.83 -8.23 -1.19
C CYS A 43 1.36 -8.41 -1.62
N THR A 44 0.62 -9.26 -0.90
CA THR A 44 -0.82 -9.49 -1.09
C THR A 44 -1.52 -9.41 0.26
N SER A 45 -2.30 -8.35 0.46
CA SER A 45 -2.91 -8.06 1.76
C SER A 45 -4.43 -8.20 1.66
N VAL A 46 -4.97 -9.29 2.23
CA VAL A 46 -6.40 -9.67 2.12
C VAL A 46 -7.14 -9.26 3.38
N ASN A 47 -8.29 -8.62 3.22
CA ASN A 47 -9.24 -8.22 4.28
C ASN A 47 -8.58 -7.47 5.45
N GLU A 48 -8.47 -8.10 6.62
CA GLU A 48 -7.87 -7.51 7.83
C GLU A 48 -6.35 -7.34 7.76
N VAL A 49 -5.69 -7.82 6.70
CA VAL A 49 -4.26 -7.56 6.47
C VAL A 49 -4.08 -6.14 5.94
N ILE A 50 -3.39 -5.31 6.71
CA ILE A 50 -3.12 -3.91 6.37
C ILE A 50 -2.08 -3.82 5.26
N CYS A 51 -0.92 -4.47 5.45
CA CYS A 51 0.19 -4.47 4.48
C CYS A 51 1.12 -5.66 4.68
N HIS A 52 2.08 -5.81 3.76
CA HIS A 52 3.15 -6.81 3.78
C HIS A 52 2.67 -8.26 3.85
N GLY A 53 1.42 -8.55 3.47
CA GLY A 53 0.93 -9.92 3.39
C GLY A 53 1.77 -10.76 2.43
N ILE A 54 2.19 -11.94 2.89
CA ILE A 54 3.02 -12.86 2.09
C ILE A 54 2.11 -13.71 1.22
N PRO A 55 2.27 -13.70 -0.12
CA PRO A 55 1.56 -14.61 -1.01
C PRO A 55 1.66 -16.07 -0.61
N ASP A 56 0.51 -16.75 -0.52
CA ASP A 56 0.40 -18.15 -0.12
C ASP A 56 -0.73 -18.89 -0.89
N SER A 57 -1.19 -20.01 -0.38
CA SER A 57 -2.27 -20.81 -0.95
C SER A 57 -3.67 -20.31 -0.64
N TYR A 58 -3.83 -19.12 -0.03
CA TYR A 58 -5.16 -18.56 0.22
C TYR A 58 -5.87 -18.25 -1.10
N GLU A 59 -7.00 -18.90 -1.34
CA GLU A 59 -7.84 -18.68 -2.52
C GLU A 59 -8.83 -17.53 -2.26
N LEU A 60 -8.82 -16.54 -3.15
CA LEU A 60 -9.72 -15.38 -3.09
C LEU A 60 -11.17 -15.81 -3.21
N LYS A 61 -12.03 -15.31 -2.33
CA LYS A 61 -13.46 -15.64 -2.24
C LYS A 61 -14.30 -14.43 -2.61
N ASP A 62 -15.52 -14.71 -3.02
CA ASP A 62 -16.55 -13.68 -3.13
C ASP A 62 -16.72 -12.96 -1.79
N GLY A 63 -16.62 -11.65 -1.80
CA GLY A 63 -16.66 -10.81 -0.60
C GLY A 63 -15.32 -10.31 -0.10
N ASP A 64 -14.19 -10.86 -0.55
CA ASP A 64 -12.86 -10.40 -0.16
C ASP A 64 -12.52 -9.04 -0.79
N ILE A 65 -11.66 -8.29 -0.11
CA ILE A 65 -10.84 -7.24 -0.71
C ILE A 65 -9.38 -7.66 -0.64
N ILE A 66 -8.59 -7.30 -1.63
CA ILE A 66 -7.15 -7.59 -1.64
C ILE A 66 -6.38 -6.38 -2.15
N ASN A 67 -5.40 -5.92 -1.39
CA ASN A 67 -4.39 -5.02 -1.89
C ASN A 67 -3.24 -5.84 -2.48
N VAL A 68 -2.86 -5.51 -3.72
CA VAL A 68 -1.70 -6.08 -4.41
C VAL A 68 -0.68 -4.97 -4.58
N ASP A 69 0.47 -5.14 -3.96
CA ASP A 69 1.54 -4.15 -3.89
C ASP A 69 2.78 -4.66 -4.64
N ILE A 70 3.21 -3.89 -5.63
CA ILE A 70 4.22 -4.28 -6.62
C ILE A 70 5.28 -3.21 -6.71
N THR A 71 6.50 -3.54 -6.32
CA THR A 71 7.67 -2.69 -6.59
C THR A 71 8.61 -3.36 -7.58
N SER A 72 8.94 -2.65 -8.62
CA SER A 72 9.78 -3.11 -9.72
C SER A 72 11.03 -2.26 -9.88
N ILE A 73 12.15 -2.89 -10.26
CA ILE A 73 13.39 -2.19 -10.57
C ILE A 73 13.64 -2.29 -12.08
N VAL A 74 13.77 -1.13 -12.73
CA VAL A 74 14.08 -1.01 -14.15
C VAL A 74 15.29 -0.11 -14.31
N ASN A 75 16.37 -0.63 -14.87
CA ASN A 75 17.64 0.09 -15.07
C ASN A 75 18.18 0.74 -13.78
N GLY A 76 17.99 0.10 -12.62
CA GLY A 76 18.42 0.59 -11.31
C GLY A 76 17.49 1.59 -10.65
N TRP A 77 16.33 1.89 -11.25
CA TRP A 77 15.31 2.76 -10.68
C TRP A 77 14.11 1.95 -10.18
N TYR A 78 13.61 2.32 -9.01
CA TYR A 78 12.46 1.70 -8.39
C TYR A 78 11.17 2.39 -8.83
N GLY A 79 10.16 1.59 -9.14
CA GLY A 79 8.79 2.03 -9.37
C GLY A 79 7.87 1.21 -8.48
N ASP A 80 7.07 1.89 -7.67
CA ASP A 80 6.26 1.33 -6.60
C ASP A 80 4.79 1.69 -6.80
N GLN A 81 3.91 0.70 -6.77
CA GLN A 81 2.48 0.88 -7.00
C GLN A 81 1.68 -0.22 -6.32
N SER A 82 0.61 0.16 -5.63
CA SER A 82 -0.38 -0.79 -5.12
C SER A 82 -1.80 -0.45 -5.58
N GLU A 83 -2.67 -1.46 -5.61
CA GLU A 83 -4.09 -1.30 -5.90
C GLU A 83 -4.91 -2.31 -5.10
N THR A 84 -6.08 -1.86 -4.61
CA THR A 84 -7.02 -2.72 -3.88
C THR A 84 -8.14 -3.16 -4.80
N PHE A 85 -8.37 -4.48 -4.88
CA PHE A 85 -9.40 -5.12 -5.70
C PHE A 85 -10.55 -5.61 -4.83
N LEU A 86 -11.77 -5.38 -5.33
CA LEU A 86 -12.99 -5.94 -4.76
C LEU A 86 -13.29 -7.28 -5.46
N ILE A 87 -13.35 -8.37 -4.70
CA ILE A 87 -13.56 -9.70 -5.25
C ILE A 87 -15.04 -10.06 -5.16
N GLY A 88 -15.73 -10.04 -6.31
CA GLY A 88 -17.15 -10.34 -6.40
C GLY A 88 -18.03 -9.33 -5.64
N GLN A 89 -18.96 -9.83 -4.82
CA GLN A 89 -19.89 -9.02 -4.03
C GLN A 89 -19.36 -8.77 -2.63
N VAL A 90 -18.74 -7.61 -2.42
CA VAL A 90 -18.18 -7.23 -1.12
C VAL A 90 -19.20 -6.53 -0.22
N SER A 91 -18.94 -6.52 1.09
CA SER A 91 -19.73 -5.78 2.06
C SER A 91 -19.68 -4.27 1.82
N GLU A 92 -20.65 -3.53 2.36
CA GLU A 92 -20.65 -2.06 2.30
C GLU A 92 -19.43 -1.47 3.01
N ALA A 93 -19.00 -2.05 4.13
CA ALA A 93 -17.81 -1.63 4.87
C ALA A 93 -16.54 -1.80 4.03
N ALA A 94 -16.35 -2.96 3.40
CA ALA A 94 -15.23 -3.24 2.50
C ALA A 94 -15.18 -2.26 1.32
N ARG A 95 -16.33 -1.99 0.70
CA ARG A 95 -16.43 -1.00 -0.38
C ARG A 95 -16.07 0.40 0.10
N LYS A 96 -16.59 0.82 1.26
CA LYS A 96 -16.33 2.15 1.81
C LYS A 96 -14.88 2.35 2.21
N VAL A 97 -14.23 1.35 2.83
CA VAL A 97 -12.81 1.48 3.23
C VAL A 97 -11.90 1.55 2.01
N THR A 98 -12.18 0.75 0.98
CA THR A 98 -11.44 0.81 -0.29
C THR A 98 -11.62 2.17 -0.98
N GLN A 99 -12.86 2.68 -1.03
CA GLN A 99 -13.14 4.00 -1.61
C GLN A 99 -12.48 5.12 -0.80
N CYS A 100 -12.52 5.05 0.53
CA CYS A 100 -11.88 6.02 1.41
C CYS A 100 -10.36 6.07 1.19
N ALA A 101 -9.70 4.91 1.07
CA ALA A 101 -8.26 4.86 0.78
C ALA A 101 -7.94 5.50 -0.58
N PHE A 102 -8.73 5.20 -1.61
CA PHE A 102 -8.61 5.80 -2.94
C PHE A 102 -8.79 7.32 -2.89
N ASP A 103 -9.88 7.80 -2.28
CA ASP A 103 -10.17 9.23 -2.18
C ASP A 103 -9.09 9.95 -1.36
N SER A 104 -8.61 9.34 -0.28
CA SER A 104 -7.53 9.87 0.56
C SER A 104 -6.25 10.06 -0.23
N LEU A 105 -5.87 9.10 -1.09
CA LEU A 105 -4.72 9.22 -1.99
C LEU A 105 -4.85 10.44 -2.90
N TYR A 106 -5.98 10.59 -3.58
CA TYR A 106 -6.17 11.71 -4.51
C TYR A 106 -6.29 13.04 -3.81
N ARG A 107 -6.88 13.11 -2.61
CA ARG A 107 -6.88 14.33 -1.78
C ARG A 107 -5.46 14.72 -1.37
N ALA A 108 -4.62 13.76 -1.04
CA ALA A 108 -3.21 14.02 -0.74
C ALA A 108 -2.46 14.57 -1.96
N ILE A 109 -2.66 13.97 -3.14
CA ILE A 109 -2.08 14.47 -4.40
C ILE A 109 -2.54 15.91 -4.69
N ASP A 110 -3.83 16.19 -4.58
CA ASP A 110 -4.42 17.52 -4.82
C ASP A 110 -3.92 18.59 -3.83
N ALA A 111 -3.51 18.19 -2.63
CA ALA A 111 -2.96 19.07 -1.62
C ALA A 111 -1.54 19.56 -1.96
N ILE A 112 -0.81 18.84 -2.83
CA ILE A 112 0.57 19.16 -3.19
C ILE A 112 0.61 20.35 -4.15
N LYS A 113 1.22 21.42 -3.68
CA LYS A 113 1.42 22.68 -4.43
C LYS A 113 2.83 23.21 -4.18
N PRO A 114 3.34 24.11 -5.00
CA PRO A 114 4.61 24.79 -4.70
C PRO A 114 4.59 25.39 -3.29
N GLY A 115 5.53 24.97 -2.45
CA GLY A 115 5.63 25.41 -1.05
C GLY A 115 4.88 24.56 -0.04
N SER A 116 4.20 23.47 -0.47
CA SER A 116 3.60 22.50 0.47
C SER A 116 4.66 21.82 1.32
N MET A 117 4.26 21.48 2.54
CA MET A 117 5.08 20.67 3.45
C MET A 117 4.65 19.19 3.39
N ILE A 118 5.52 18.28 3.78
CA ILE A 118 5.19 16.86 3.84
C ILE A 118 3.94 16.61 4.70
N THR A 119 3.80 17.33 5.81
CA THR A 119 2.66 17.17 6.72
C THR A 119 1.30 17.54 6.08
N ASP A 120 1.28 18.31 4.98
CA ASP A 120 0.03 18.66 4.28
C ASP A 120 -0.62 17.44 3.66
N ILE A 121 0.19 16.44 3.25
CA ILE A 121 -0.26 15.13 2.78
C ILE A 121 -1.05 14.43 3.88
N GLY A 122 -0.47 14.33 5.08
CA GLY A 122 -1.12 13.70 6.23
C GLY A 122 -2.41 14.40 6.67
N HIS A 123 -2.44 15.73 6.63
CA HIS A 123 -3.66 16.50 6.90
C HIS A 123 -4.77 16.18 5.91
N ALA A 124 -4.47 16.10 4.63
CA ALA A 124 -5.45 15.79 3.58
C ALA A 124 -6.03 14.39 3.73
N ILE A 125 -5.18 13.39 4.03
CA ILE A 125 -5.58 12.00 4.22
C ILE A 125 -6.49 11.85 5.44
N VAL A 126 -6.09 12.40 6.60
CA VAL A 126 -6.90 12.32 7.83
C VAL A 126 -8.24 13.01 7.65
N ALA A 127 -8.26 14.21 7.05
CA ALA A 127 -9.50 14.93 6.80
C ALA A 127 -10.47 14.16 5.87
N GLU A 128 -9.96 13.33 4.96
CA GLU A 128 -10.80 12.47 4.13
C GLU A 128 -11.30 11.26 4.92
N ALA A 129 -10.43 10.56 5.67
CA ALA A 129 -10.79 9.39 6.47
C ALA A 129 -11.84 9.70 7.55
N GLU A 130 -11.78 10.89 8.17
CA GLU A 130 -12.74 11.36 9.17
C GLU A 130 -14.18 11.47 8.63
N LYS A 131 -14.38 11.72 7.34
CA LYS A 131 -15.73 11.75 6.72
C LYS A 131 -16.43 10.40 6.73
N TYR A 132 -15.64 9.33 6.78
CA TYR A 132 -16.11 7.94 6.84
C TYR A 132 -16.14 7.37 8.26
N ASP A 133 -15.66 8.13 9.25
CA ASP A 133 -15.44 7.67 10.64
C ASP A 133 -14.41 6.49 10.67
N PHE A 134 -13.41 6.57 9.80
CA PHE A 134 -12.32 5.60 9.68
C PHE A 134 -11.01 6.15 10.22
N SER A 135 -10.06 5.26 10.48
CA SER A 135 -8.77 5.63 11.04
C SER A 135 -7.61 5.41 10.05
N VAL A 136 -6.58 6.24 10.18
CA VAL A 136 -5.37 6.18 9.35
C VAL A 136 -4.26 5.48 10.13
N VAL A 137 -3.68 4.43 9.57
CA VAL A 137 -2.53 3.70 10.12
C VAL A 137 -1.33 4.63 10.28
N ARG A 138 -0.54 4.45 11.35
CA ARG A 138 0.57 5.34 11.71
C ARG A 138 1.93 4.65 11.76
N GLU A 139 1.95 3.34 11.91
CA GLU A 139 3.17 2.53 12.02
C GLU A 139 3.91 2.39 10.69
N TYR A 140 3.17 2.53 9.60
CA TYR A 140 3.68 2.47 8.24
C TYR A 140 3.35 3.75 7.49
N VAL A 141 4.25 4.19 6.65
CA VAL A 141 4.19 5.50 5.98
C VAL A 141 4.75 5.37 4.56
N GLY A 142 4.42 6.31 3.69
CA GLY A 142 5.09 6.46 2.41
C GLY A 142 6.56 6.87 2.58
N HIS A 143 7.32 6.83 1.52
CA HIS A 143 8.76 7.02 1.56
C HIS A 143 9.30 7.62 0.27
N GLY A 144 10.46 8.23 0.35
CA GLY A 144 11.24 8.59 -0.83
C GLY A 144 11.57 7.35 -1.64
N LEU A 145 11.67 7.50 -2.94
CA LEU A 145 11.85 6.43 -3.93
C LEU A 145 12.79 6.92 -5.03
N GLY A 146 13.63 6.04 -5.56
CA GLY A 146 14.55 6.42 -6.62
C GLY A 146 15.49 5.30 -6.99
N THR A 147 16.76 5.42 -6.58
CA THR A 147 17.77 4.36 -6.76
C THR A 147 17.84 3.41 -5.56
N GLU A 148 17.06 3.68 -4.52
CA GLU A 148 16.84 2.79 -3.38
C GLU A 148 15.35 2.53 -3.21
N PHE A 149 14.98 1.37 -2.63
CA PHE A 149 13.59 1.00 -2.41
C PHE A 149 12.92 1.96 -1.43
N HIS A 150 13.57 2.22 -0.30
CA HIS A 150 13.12 3.16 0.71
C HIS A 150 14.26 4.14 0.99
N GLN A 151 14.02 5.41 0.73
CA GLN A 151 14.96 6.50 1.01
C GLN A 151 14.23 7.67 1.66
N ASP A 152 14.99 8.61 2.21
CA ASP A 152 14.41 9.84 2.74
C ASP A 152 13.74 10.69 1.63
N PRO A 153 12.70 11.45 1.98
CA PRO A 153 12.08 11.56 3.29
C PRO A 153 10.99 10.50 3.53
N SER A 154 10.69 10.21 4.80
CA SER A 154 9.42 9.54 5.15
C SER A 154 8.23 10.44 4.86
N ILE A 155 7.12 9.85 4.42
CA ILE A 155 5.87 10.55 4.06
C ILE A 155 4.72 10.06 4.96
N PRO A 156 4.57 10.61 6.18
CA PRO A 156 3.48 10.22 7.07
C PRO A 156 2.11 10.51 6.46
N HIS A 157 1.19 9.56 6.60
CA HIS A 157 -0.20 9.68 6.16
C HIS A 157 -1.10 10.34 7.22
N TYR A 158 -0.50 10.88 8.27
CA TYR A 158 -1.14 11.62 9.36
C TYR A 158 -0.32 12.87 9.68
N PRO A 159 -0.91 13.90 10.31
CA PRO A 159 -0.18 15.09 10.71
C PRO A 159 0.93 14.75 11.72
N ASP A 160 2.19 14.91 11.29
CA ASP A 160 3.35 14.67 12.13
C ASP A 160 4.14 15.99 12.29
N PRO A 161 4.26 16.53 13.52
CA PRO A 161 4.96 17.80 13.76
C PRO A 161 6.42 17.82 13.29
N ARG A 162 7.08 16.66 13.18
CA ARG A 162 8.46 16.55 12.68
C ARG A 162 8.60 17.02 11.23
N PHE A 163 7.52 16.95 10.46
CA PHE A 163 7.48 17.30 9.03
C PHE A 163 6.80 18.62 8.71
N ASN A 164 6.40 19.42 9.72
CA ASN A 164 5.77 20.72 9.52
C ASN A 164 6.64 21.75 8.80
N ARG A 165 7.94 21.51 8.71
CA ARG A 165 8.92 22.41 8.06
C ARG A 165 9.76 21.71 7.00
N VAL A 166 9.37 20.51 6.59
CA VAL A 166 10.04 19.77 5.52
C VAL A 166 9.25 20.02 4.25
N ALA A 167 9.80 20.87 3.37
CA ALA A 167 9.14 21.24 2.12
C ALA A 167 9.21 20.13 1.08
N LEU A 168 8.17 20.04 0.25
CA LEU A 168 8.17 19.23 -0.97
C LEU A 168 8.90 20.00 -2.07
N GLU A 169 10.08 19.54 -2.44
CA GLU A 169 10.93 20.18 -3.43
C GLU A 169 10.73 19.58 -4.83
N PRO A 170 10.82 20.38 -5.90
CA PRO A 170 10.77 19.88 -7.26
C PRO A 170 11.88 18.84 -7.53
N GLY A 171 11.48 17.69 -8.10
CA GLY A 171 12.39 16.56 -8.38
C GLY A 171 12.39 15.50 -7.29
N LEU A 172 11.71 15.72 -6.17
CA LEU A 172 11.50 14.69 -5.15
C LEU A 172 10.55 13.61 -5.70
N CYS A 173 10.98 12.36 -5.63
CA CYS A 173 10.15 11.18 -5.93
C CYS A 173 9.82 10.46 -4.63
N PHE A 174 8.56 10.12 -4.41
CA PHE A 174 8.09 9.48 -3.19
C PHE A 174 6.76 8.77 -3.40
N THR A 175 6.40 7.89 -2.46
CA THR A 175 5.10 7.20 -2.44
C THR A 175 4.08 7.95 -1.57
N ILE A 176 2.81 7.85 -1.95
CA ILE A 176 1.64 8.15 -1.10
C ILE A 176 0.77 6.91 -1.12
N GLU A 177 0.65 6.24 -0.01
CA GLU A 177 0.08 4.90 0.13
C GLU A 177 -0.79 4.80 1.40
N PRO A 178 -1.90 5.55 1.50
CA PRO A 178 -2.68 5.63 2.71
C PRO A 178 -3.30 4.29 3.07
N MET A 179 -3.00 3.79 4.26
CA MET A 179 -3.60 2.60 4.85
C MET A 179 -4.72 3.03 5.78
N ILE A 180 -5.95 2.61 5.47
CA ILE A 180 -7.18 3.01 6.16
C ILE A 180 -7.82 1.79 6.81
N ASN A 181 -8.13 1.89 8.10
CA ASN A 181 -8.85 0.87 8.85
C ASN A 181 -10.27 1.34 9.19
N VAL A 182 -11.25 0.43 9.10
CA VAL A 182 -12.63 0.70 9.55
C VAL A 182 -12.67 0.95 11.05
N GLY A 183 -11.87 0.21 11.83
CA GLY A 183 -11.77 0.30 13.28
C GLY A 183 -10.56 1.10 13.75
N ARG A 184 -9.76 0.50 14.61
CA ARG A 184 -8.57 1.13 15.19
C ARG A 184 -7.42 1.25 14.20
N TYR A 185 -6.63 2.30 14.31
CA TYR A 185 -5.51 2.56 13.41
C TYR A 185 -4.31 1.60 13.60
N GLN A 186 -4.19 0.99 14.78
CA GLN A 186 -3.04 0.17 15.12
C GLN A 186 -3.04 -1.15 14.33
N GLY A 187 -1.84 -1.54 13.94
CA GLY A 187 -1.54 -2.84 13.38
C GLY A 187 -0.73 -3.71 14.33
N ILE A 188 -0.78 -5.02 14.10
CA ILE A 188 0.07 -6.00 14.76
C ILE A 188 0.80 -6.84 13.72
N VAL A 189 2.11 -6.98 13.89
CA VAL A 189 2.93 -7.85 13.04
C VAL A 189 2.70 -9.30 13.45
N ASP A 190 2.48 -10.17 12.47
CA ASP A 190 2.36 -11.61 12.70
C ASP A 190 3.67 -12.15 13.31
N PRO A 191 3.62 -12.75 14.51
CA PRO A 191 4.82 -13.24 15.19
C PRO A 191 5.45 -14.48 14.52
N LEU A 192 4.77 -15.12 13.57
CA LEU A 192 5.28 -16.32 12.89
C LEU A 192 6.06 -15.97 11.63
N ASP A 193 5.57 -15.01 10.84
CA ASP A 193 6.23 -14.64 9.59
C ASP A 193 7.06 -13.35 9.70
N HIS A 194 6.83 -12.53 10.75
CA HIS A 194 7.50 -11.26 11.04
C HIS A 194 7.32 -10.17 9.96
N TRP A 195 6.31 -10.32 9.08
CA TRP A 195 6.03 -9.41 7.97
C TRP A 195 4.58 -8.95 7.92
N THR A 196 3.65 -9.89 7.88
CA THR A 196 2.23 -9.62 7.71
C THR A 196 1.72 -8.74 8.83
N VAL A 197 1.15 -7.60 8.47
CA VAL A 197 0.56 -6.64 9.43
C VAL A 197 -0.96 -6.75 9.36
N ARG A 198 -1.60 -6.99 10.49
CA ARG A 198 -3.07 -7.13 10.58
C ARG A 198 -3.67 -6.04 11.47
N THR A 199 -4.95 -5.73 11.26
CA THR A 199 -5.71 -4.93 12.21
C THR A 199 -5.78 -5.63 13.56
N ILE A 200 -5.87 -4.85 14.65
CA ILE A 200 -5.97 -5.42 16.01
C ILE A 200 -7.38 -5.80 16.42
N ASP A 201 -8.35 -5.45 15.62
CA ASP A 201 -9.79 -5.59 15.90
C ASP A 201 -10.57 -6.37 14.81
N GLY A 202 -9.87 -6.93 13.82
CA GLY A 202 -10.43 -7.84 12.82
C GLY A 202 -11.00 -7.15 11.59
#